data_6244a8601f1ce8285ee038810f935aee
#
_entry.id   6244a8601f1ce8285ee038810f935aee
#
_cell.length_a   1.000
_cell.length_b   1.000
_cell.length_c   1.000
_cell.angle_alpha   90.00
_cell.angle_beta   90.00
_cell.angle_gamma   90.00
#
_symmetry.space_group_name_H-M   'P 1'
#
loop_
_entity.id
_entity.type
_entity.pdbx_description
1 polymer ?
#
loop_
_entity_poly.entity_id
_entity_poly.type
_entity_poly.pdbx_seq_one_letter_code
_entity_poly.pdbx_strand_id
1 'polypeptide(L)'
;QGLTLEELASRSELTKGFLSQLERDLTSPSIDSLSDILEALGTNLSEFFQEDKNDQFVFRSEDFFVDERENCTVNWIVPNTQKNQMEPILLELPAGGESFEIEPHNGEEFGYVLDGSVILECDGERSVVCRGETFYLHGRTFHYLKNERKTTARILWVCTPPLF
;
A
#
# COMPACT_ATOMS: atom_id res chain seq x y z
N GLN A 1 -21.88 25.42 2.07
CA GLN A 1 -23.29 25.64 1.68
C GLN A 1 -24.04 26.54 2.68
N GLY A 2 -23.46 26.84 3.83
CA GLY A 2 -24.03 27.76 4.83
C GLY A 2 -25.23 27.21 5.59
N LEU A 3 -25.48 25.90 5.60
CA LEU A 3 -26.53 25.28 6.38
C LEU A 3 -26.18 25.27 7.86
N THR A 4 -27.19 25.56 8.70
CA THR A 4 -27.09 25.34 10.14
C THR A 4 -27.24 23.85 10.49
N LEU A 5 -26.76 23.42 11.68
CA LEU A 5 -26.98 22.05 12.15
C LEU A 5 -28.46 21.66 12.25
N GLU A 6 -29.33 22.62 12.52
CA GLU A 6 -30.78 22.40 12.60
C GLU A 6 -31.38 22.13 11.21
N GLU A 7 -30.98 22.89 10.21
CA GLU A 7 -31.41 22.70 8.83
C GLU A 7 -30.89 21.37 8.26
N LEU A 8 -29.64 21.02 8.54
CA LEU A 8 -29.06 19.74 8.13
C LEU A 8 -29.77 18.56 8.81
N ALA A 9 -30.01 18.65 10.12
CA ALA A 9 -30.74 17.63 10.89
C ALA A 9 -32.15 17.38 10.30
N SER A 10 -32.85 18.47 9.96
CA SER A 10 -34.18 18.37 9.37
C SER A 10 -34.18 17.72 8.00
N ARG A 11 -33.17 17.98 7.18
CA ARG A 11 -33.06 17.45 5.81
C ARG A 11 -32.57 16.00 5.75
N SER A 12 -31.70 15.61 6.70
CA SER A 12 -31.14 14.25 6.77
C SER A 12 -31.93 13.31 7.69
N GLU A 13 -33.06 13.77 8.26
CA GLU A 13 -33.86 13.02 9.24
C GLU A 13 -33.06 12.57 10.48
N LEU A 14 -31.92 13.22 10.76
CA LEU A 14 -31.05 12.96 11.90
C LEU A 14 -31.26 13.97 13.03
N THR A 15 -30.76 13.67 14.21
CA THR A 15 -30.87 14.62 15.34
C THR A 15 -29.72 15.63 15.33
N LYS A 16 -30.01 16.88 15.70
CA LYS A 16 -29.00 17.93 15.91
C LYS A 16 -27.89 17.48 16.85
N GLY A 17 -28.26 16.73 17.93
CA GLY A 17 -27.31 16.21 18.89
C GLY A 17 -26.31 15.24 18.27
N PHE A 18 -26.76 14.35 17.42
CA PHE A 18 -25.89 13.41 16.66
C PHE A 18 -24.93 14.16 15.73
N LEU A 19 -25.45 15.11 14.93
CA LEU A 19 -24.62 15.91 14.02
C LEU A 19 -23.58 16.74 14.79
N SER A 20 -23.95 17.28 15.95
CA SER A 20 -23.01 18.02 16.81
C SER A 20 -21.91 17.13 17.41
N GLN A 21 -22.21 15.87 17.72
CA GLN A 21 -21.21 14.90 18.15
C GLN A 21 -20.28 14.49 17.00
N LEU A 22 -20.84 14.33 15.81
CA LEU A 22 -20.08 14.01 14.59
C LEU A 22 -19.07 15.13 14.26
N GLU A 23 -19.49 16.39 14.27
CA GLU A 23 -18.59 17.54 14.02
C GLU A 23 -17.45 17.67 15.04
N ARG A 24 -17.62 17.11 16.24
CA ARG A 24 -16.59 17.11 17.29
C ARG A 24 -15.76 15.84 17.35
N ASP A 25 -15.88 14.97 16.35
CA ASP A 25 -15.23 13.65 16.33
C ASP A 25 -15.54 12.75 17.55
N LEU A 26 -16.71 12.95 18.17
CA LEU A 26 -17.14 12.16 19.34
C LEU A 26 -17.90 10.90 18.96
N THR A 27 -18.29 10.77 17.70
CA THR A 27 -19.00 9.61 17.15
C THR A 27 -18.70 9.46 15.66
N SER A 28 -18.93 8.26 15.13
CA SER A 28 -18.83 7.99 13.69
C SER A 28 -20.22 7.68 13.12
N PRO A 29 -20.54 8.13 11.92
CA PRO A 29 -21.81 7.79 11.27
C PRO A 29 -21.80 6.33 10.79
N SER A 30 -22.96 5.69 10.72
CA SER A 30 -23.15 4.53 9.88
C SER A 30 -23.12 4.95 8.41
N ILE A 31 -22.98 3.99 7.49
CA ILE A 31 -23.04 4.25 6.04
C ILE A 31 -24.37 4.88 5.66
N ASP A 32 -25.46 4.41 6.25
CA ASP A 32 -26.81 4.96 5.99
C ASP A 32 -26.89 6.41 6.47
N SER A 33 -26.49 6.69 7.71
CA SER A 33 -26.47 8.06 8.22
C SER A 33 -25.56 9.00 7.43
N LEU A 34 -24.42 8.49 6.93
CA LEU A 34 -23.53 9.26 6.07
C LEU A 34 -24.21 9.55 4.72
N SER A 35 -24.90 8.55 4.14
CA SER A 35 -25.65 8.73 2.91
C SER A 35 -26.74 9.81 3.04
N ASP A 36 -27.51 9.77 4.14
CA ASP A 36 -28.57 10.76 4.41
C ASP A 36 -27.99 12.19 4.55
N ILE A 37 -26.85 12.32 5.23
CA ILE A 37 -26.14 13.61 5.36
C ILE A 37 -25.68 14.11 3.98
N LEU A 38 -25.08 13.24 3.18
CA LEU A 38 -24.56 13.61 1.86
C LEU A 38 -25.68 13.99 0.90
N GLU A 39 -26.80 13.27 0.91
CA GLU A 39 -27.98 13.60 0.11
C GLU A 39 -28.55 14.97 0.53
N ALA A 40 -28.65 15.24 1.83
CA ALA A 40 -29.09 16.54 2.34
C ALA A 40 -28.13 17.69 1.95
N LEU A 41 -26.85 17.38 1.71
CA LEU A 41 -25.84 18.31 1.20
C LEU A 41 -25.78 18.36 -0.34
N GLY A 42 -26.60 17.57 -1.05
CA GLY A 42 -26.66 17.56 -2.51
C GLY A 42 -25.50 16.83 -3.19
N THR A 43 -24.90 15.84 -2.53
CA THR A 43 -23.86 14.96 -3.04
C THR A 43 -24.20 13.50 -2.69
N ASN A 44 -23.32 12.56 -2.98
CA ASN A 44 -23.51 11.14 -2.70
C ASN A 44 -22.20 10.47 -2.24
N LEU A 45 -22.28 9.22 -1.74
CA LEU A 45 -21.14 8.46 -1.27
C LEU A 45 -20.04 8.32 -2.33
N SER A 46 -20.40 8.15 -3.61
CA SER A 46 -19.42 8.02 -4.69
C SER A 46 -18.63 9.31 -4.90
N GLU A 47 -19.30 10.45 -4.87
CA GLU A 47 -18.64 11.76 -4.98
C GLU A 47 -17.84 12.11 -3.72
N PHE A 48 -18.35 11.77 -2.54
CA PHE A 48 -17.71 12.03 -1.26
C PHE A 48 -16.40 11.25 -1.10
N PHE A 49 -16.39 9.97 -1.51
CA PHE A 49 -15.18 9.14 -1.50
C PHE A 49 -14.43 9.19 -2.83
N GLN A 50 -14.87 9.99 -3.78
CA GLN A 50 -14.11 10.24 -4.99
C GLN A 50 -12.87 11.05 -4.55
N GLU A 51 -11.75 10.36 -4.44
CA GLU A 51 -10.46 11.02 -4.32
C GLU A 51 -10.35 11.99 -5.49
N ASP A 52 -9.98 13.24 -5.23
CA ASP A 52 -9.56 14.15 -6.28
C ASP A 52 -8.56 13.37 -7.14
N LYS A 53 -8.90 13.14 -8.42
CA LYS A 53 -8.01 12.50 -9.39
C LYS A 53 -6.85 13.46 -9.73
N ASN A 54 -6.11 13.88 -8.75
CA ASN A 54 -4.73 14.24 -8.93
C ASN A 54 -3.99 12.90 -9.01
N ASP A 55 -3.95 12.32 -10.22
CA ASP A 55 -3.06 11.21 -10.50
C ASP A 55 -1.65 11.72 -10.17
N GLN A 56 -1.16 11.36 -8.97
CA GLN A 56 0.19 11.67 -8.56
C GLN A 56 1.13 10.80 -9.40
N PHE A 57 1.92 11.43 -10.24
CA PHE A 57 2.88 10.74 -11.12
C PHE A 57 4.29 10.68 -10.54
N VAL A 58 4.57 11.51 -9.54
CA VAL A 58 5.90 11.62 -8.91
C VAL A 58 5.74 11.42 -7.41
N PHE A 59 6.36 10.37 -6.90
CA PHE A 59 6.41 10.05 -5.48
C PHE A 59 7.78 10.38 -4.92
N ARG A 60 7.84 10.97 -3.74
CA ARG A 60 9.05 11.34 -3.02
C ARG A 60 9.16 10.53 -1.73
N SER A 61 10.30 10.61 -1.06
CA SER A 61 10.54 9.86 0.17
C SER A 61 9.51 10.11 1.28
N GLU A 62 8.92 11.32 1.32
CA GLU A 62 7.84 11.67 2.24
C GLU A 62 6.50 11.00 1.93
N ASP A 63 6.32 10.52 0.69
CA ASP A 63 5.12 9.81 0.25
C ASP A 63 5.19 8.30 0.54
N PHE A 64 6.39 7.78 0.84
CA PHE A 64 6.60 6.35 0.97
C PHE A 64 5.97 5.81 2.25
N PHE A 65 5.34 4.65 2.15
CA PHE A 65 4.94 3.89 3.32
C PHE A 65 6.05 2.91 3.69
N VAL A 66 6.52 2.97 4.94
CA VAL A 66 7.63 2.15 5.44
C VAL A 66 7.12 1.19 6.49
N ASP A 67 7.43 -0.09 6.34
CA ASP A 67 7.15 -1.16 7.30
C ASP A 67 8.47 -1.82 7.72
N GLU A 68 8.86 -1.56 8.96
CA GLU A 68 10.05 -2.14 9.58
C GLU A 68 9.68 -3.47 10.23
N ARG A 69 10.22 -4.57 9.70
CA ARG A 69 10.05 -5.93 10.20
C ARG A 69 11.35 -6.42 10.83
N GLU A 70 11.30 -7.54 11.53
CA GLU A 70 12.47 -8.10 12.23
C GLU A 70 13.65 -8.38 11.28
N ASN A 71 13.38 -8.91 10.09
CA ASN A 71 14.40 -9.40 9.15
C ASN A 71 14.56 -8.54 7.89
N CYS A 72 13.68 -7.55 7.67
CA CYS A 72 13.71 -6.68 6.50
C CYS A 72 12.96 -5.37 6.75
N THR A 73 13.23 -4.37 5.91
CA THR A 73 12.40 -3.17 5.81
C THR A 73 11.79 -3.11 4.41
N VAL A 74 10.48 -2.95 4.35
CA VAL A 74 9.73 -2.80 3.10
C VAL A 74 9.30 -1.35 2.95
N ASN A 75 9.68 -0.74 1.84
CA ASN A 75 9.25 0.62 1.51
C ASN A 75 8.34 0.56 0.27
N TRP A 76 7.05 0.86 0.42
CA TRP A 76 6.15 1.04 -0.69
C TRP A 76 6.40 2.41 -1.31
N ILE A 77 7.17 2.44 -2.39
CA ILE A 77 7.62 3.67 -3.06
C ILE A 77 6.55 4.28 -3.98
N VAL A 78 5.49 3.53 -4.25
CA VAL A 78 4.23 3.99 -4.86
C VAL A 78 3.10 3.57 -3.92
N PRO A 79 2.62 4.42 -3.03
CA PRO A 79 1.52 4.10 -2.12
C PRO A 79 0.22 3.77 -2.86
N ASN A 80 -0.68 3.03 -2.21
CA ASN A 80 -1.97 2.61 -2.79
C ASN A 80 -1.87 1.80 -4.09
N THR A 81 -0.85 0.98 -4.22
CA THR A 81 -0.55 0.17 -5.40
C THR A 81 -1.64 -0.83 -5.77
N GLN A 82 -2.54 -1.21 -4.86
CA GLN A 82 -3.68 -2.09 -5.13
C GLN A 82 -4.63 -1.59 -6.23
N LYS A 83 -4.58 -0.29 -6.55
CA LYS A 83 -5.30 0.32 -7.69
C LYS A 83 -4.53 0.21 -9.01
N ASN A 84 -3.26 -0.17 -8.96
CA ASN A 84 -2.35 -0.26 -10.10
C ASN A 84 -2.22 -1.70 -10.58
N GLN A 85 -1.56 -1.89 -11.71
CA GLN A 85 -1.24 -3.23 -12.22
C GLN A 85 0.11 -3.73 -11.68
N MET A 86 0.99 -2.83 -11.27
CA MET A 86 2.31 -3.13 -10.73
C MET A 86 2.43 -2.58 -9.31
N GLU A 87 3.14 -3.30 -8.47
CA GLU A 87 3.49 -2.90 -7.12
C GLU A 87 5.02 -2.88 -6.96
N PRO A 88 5.66 -1.72 -7.11
CA PRO A 88 7.08 -1.57 -6.83
C PRO A 88 7.33 -1.33 -5.35
N ILE A 89 8.24 -2.09 -4.78
CA ILE A 89 8.78 -1.87 -3.44
C ILE A 89 10.30 -1.68 -3.47
N LEU A 90 10.82 -0.96 -2.50
CA LEU A 90 12.24 -0.98 -2.16
C LEU A 90 12.41 -1.83 -0.91
N LEU A 91 13.01 -3.01 -1.08
CA LEU A 91 13.30 -3.94 0.00
C LEU A 91 14.73 -3.71 0.51
N GLU A 92 14.88 -3.60 1.82
CA GLU A 92 16.18 -3.54 2.48
C GLU A 92 16.34 -4.77 3.39
N LEU A 93 17.39 -5.55 3.10
CA LEU A 93 17.75 -6.73 3.88
C LEU A 93 19.02 -6.44 4.68
N PRO A 94 18.97 -6.35 6.00
CA PRO A 94 20.17 -6.22 6.83
C PRO A 94 21.08 -7.45 6.70
N ALA A 95 22.25 -7.41 7.33
CA ALA A 95 23.14 -8.56 7.37
C ALA A 95 22.44 -9.78 8.00
N GLY A 96 22.37 -10.88 7.26
CA GLY A 96 21.65 -12.11 7.66
C GLY A 96 20.14 -12.03 7.54
N GLY A 97 19.59 -10.90 7.07
CA GLY A 97 18.14 -10.72 6.88
C GLY A 97 17.58 -11.49 5.70
N GLU A 98 16.28 -11.68 5.71
CA GLU A 98 15.54 -12.34 4.65
C GLU A 98 14.21 -11.66 4.41
N SER A 99 13.70 -11.76 3.19
CA SER A 99 12.36 -11.27 2.85
C SER A 99 11.30 -12.19 3.45
N PHE A 100 10.06 -11.78 3.34
CA PHE A 100 8.92 -12.68 3.51
C PHE A 100 8.92 -13.74 2.41
N GLU A 101 8.40 -14.90 2.74
CA GLU A 101 8.20 -16.01 1.82
C GLU A 101 6.99 -15.72 0.93
N ILE A 102 7.14 -15.91 -0.37
CA ILE A 102 6.07 -15.72 -1.36
C ILE A 102 5.57 -17.09 -1.81
N GLU A 103 4.29 -17.33 -1.53
CA GLU A 103 3.58 -18.51 -1.99
C GLU A 103 3.32 -18.46 -3.50
N PRO A 104 3.14 -19.61 -4.16
CA PRO A 104 2.82 -19.65 -5.57
C PRO A 104 1.60 -18.82 -5.94
N HIS A 105 1.72 -17.96 -6.95
CA HIS A 105 0.65 -17.08 -7.41
C HIS A 105 0.64 -16.92 -8.94
N ASN A 106 -0.45 -16.36 -9.47
CA ASN A 106 -0.56 -16.03 -10.89
C ASN A 106 -0.07 -14.60 -11.11
N GLY A 107 1.24 -14.44 -11.28
CA GLY A 107 1.85 -13.15 -11.49
C GLY A 107 3.25 -13.27 -12.04
N GLU A 108 3.84 -12.12 -12.28
CA GLU A 108 5.23 -11.97 -12.71
C GLU A 108 5.93 -10.99 -11.79
N GLU A 109 7.21 -11.23 -11.56
CA GLU A 109 8.01 -10.42 -10.66
C GLU A 109 9.35 -10.07 -11.30
N PHE A 110 9.79 -8.85 -11.05
CA PHE A 110 11.08 -8.34 -11.50
C PHE A 110 11.84 -7.76 -10.31
N GLY A 111 13.08 -8.17 -10.13
CA GLY A 111 13.96 -7.58 -9.14
C GLY A 111 15.24 -7.02 -9.75
N TYR A 112 15.71 -5.90 -9.19
CA TYR A 112 16.99 -5.28 -9.52
C TYR A 112 17.75 -4.97 -8.23
N VAL A 113 18.97 -5.51 -8.10
CA VAL A 113 19.81 -5.27 -6.92
C VAL A 113 20.51 -3.91 -7.04
N LEU A 114 20.08 -2.96 -6.23
CA LEU A 114 20.61 -1.59 -6.18
C LEU A 114 21.96 -1.53 -5.43
N ASP A 115 22.05 -2.29 -4.34
CA ASP A 115 23.27 -2.36 -3.51
C ASP A 115 23.40 -3.71 -2.81
N GLY A 116 24.65 -4.13 -2.56
CA GLY A 116 24.95 -5.42 -1.96
C GLY A 116 24.78 -6.60 -2.91
N SER A 117 24.35 -7.72 -2.36
CA SER A 117 23.96 -8.94 -3.11
C SER A 117 22.99 -9.76 -2.27
N VAL A 118 22.12 -10.49 -2.94
CA VAL A 118 21.15 -11.38 -2.32
C VAL A 118 21.23 -12.78 -2.91
N ILE A 119 20.68 -13.74 -2.21
CA ILE A 119 20.42 -15.08 -2.72
C ILE A 119 18.93 -15.13 -3.00
N LEU A 120 18.56 -15.43 -4.23
CA LEU A 120 17.22 -15.82 -4.60
C LEU A 120 17.07 -17.32 -4.35
N GLU A 121 16.20 -17.69 -3.43
CA GLU A 121 15.76 -19.06 -3.20
C GLU A 121 14.46 -19.26 -3.98
N CYS A 122 14.46 -20.17 -4.93
CA CYS A 122 13.29 -20.42 -5.78
C CYS A 122 13.22 -21.92 -6.11
N ASP A 123 12.15 -22.59 -5.73
CA ASP A 123 11.93 -24.04 -5.95
C ASP A 123 13.11 -24.92 -5.47
N GLY A 124 13.75 -24.53 -4.37
CA GLY A 124 14.91 -25.22 -3.80
C GLY A 124 16.24 -24.93 -4.51
N GLU A 125 16.21 -24.14 -5.58
CA GLU A 125 17.43 -23.64 -6.24
C GLU A 125 17.89 -22.30 -5.63
N ARG A 126 19.21 -22.13 -5.56
CA ARG A 126 19.83 -20.94 -4.99
C ARG A 126 20.63 -20.19 -6.07
N SER A 127 20.27 -18.95 -6.30
CA SER A 127 20.96 -18.09 -7.24
C SER A 127 21.44 -16.81 -6.56
N VAL A 128 22.74 -16.51 -6.70
CA VAL A 128 23.29 -15.24 -6.18
C VAL A 128 23.02 -14.15 -7.20
N VAL A 129 22.42 -13.05 -6.74
CA VAL A 129 22.18 -11.85 -7.54
C VAL A 129 22.94 -10.69 -6.93
N CYS A 130 23.87 -10.13 -7.68
CA CYS A 130 24.76 -9.05 -7.23
C CYS A 130 24.25 -7.68 -7.68
N ARG A 131 24.82 -6.63 -7.08
CA ARG A 131 24.56 -5.25 -7.49
C ARG A 131 24.65 -5.07 -8.99
N GLY A 132 23.61 -4.47 -9.58
CA GLY A 132 23.48 -4.24 -11.02
C GLY A 132 22.88 -5.40 -11.80
N GLU A 133 22.63 -6.54 -11.14
CA GLU A 133 21.99 -7.70 -11.75
C GLU A 133 20.48 -7.73 -11.44
N THR A 134 19.77 -8.55 -12.20
CA THR A 134 18.31 -8.69 -12.14
C THR A 134 17.90 -10.13 -11.98
N PHE A 135 16.69 -10.33 -11.47
CA PHE A 135 15.96 -11.58 -11.58
C PHE A 135 14.56 -11.32 -12.15
N TYR A 136 14.00 -12.34 -12.76
CA TYR A 136 12.64 -12.33 -13.28
C TYR A 136 11.99 -13.68 -12.99
N LEU A 137 10.81 -13.65 -12.36
CA LEU A 137 10.08 -14.82 -11.93
C LEU A 137 8.67 -14.82 -12.53
N HIS A 138 8.21 -16.02 -12.89
CA HIS A 138 6.77 -16.30 -12.96
C HIS A 138 6.39 -16.88 -11.61
N GLY A 139 5.54 -16.24 -10.84
CA GLY A 139 5.21 -16.58 -9.45
C GLY A 139 4.62 -17.98 -9.19
N ARG A 140 5.07 -19.01 -9.95
CA ARG A 140 4.51 -20.36 -9.93
C ARG A 140 5.07 -21.25 -8.82
N THR A 141 6.14 -20.82 -8.19
CA THR A 141 6.86 -21.58 -7.17
C THR A 141 7.13 -20.71 -5.96
N PHE A 142 7.27 -21.37 -4.82
CA PHE A 142 7.68 -20.74 -3.57
C PHE A 142 9.06 -20.10 -3.70
N HIS A 143 9.20 -18.86 -3.26
CA HIS A 143 10.46 -18.16 -3.35
C HIS A 143 10.59 -17.03 -2.31
N TYR A 144 11.82 -16.64 -2.03
CA TYR A 144 12.19 -15.50 -1.17
C TYR A 144 13.62 -15.05 -1.44
N LEU A 145 13.99 -13.90 -0.86
CA LEU A 145 15.33 -13.35 -0.93
C LEU A 145 16.03 -13.44 0.44
N LYS A 146 17.31 -13.74 0.41
CA LYS A 146 18.15 -13.82 1.61
C LYS A 146 19.45 -13.05 1.46
N ASN A 147 19.85 -12.30 2.47
CA ASN A 147 21.13 -11.64 2.54
C ASN A 147 22.10 -12.39 3.45
N GLU A 148 23.03 -13.14 2.90
CA GLU A 148 24.10 -13.82 3.66
C GLU A 148 25.37 -12.98 3.81
N ARG A 149 25.34 -11.71 3.41
CA ARG A 149 26.47 -10.79 3.53
C ARG A 149 26.44 -10.04 4.87
N LYS A 150 27.54 -9.33 5.15
CA LYS A 150 27.70 -8.53 6.38
C LYS A 150 27.19 -7.08 6.23
N THR A 151 26.79 -6.69 5.03
CA THR A 151 26.28 -5.36 4.70
C THR A 151 24.82 -5.46 4.25
N THR A 152 24.05 -4.42 4.44
CA THR A 152 22.68 -4.34 3.97
C THR A 152 22.63 -4.46 2.46
N ALA A 153 21.68 -5.22 1.95
CA ALA A 153 21.35 -5.27 0.52
C ALA A 153 20.06 -4.48 0.26
N ARG A 154 19.98 -3.82 -0.89
CA ARG A 154 18.84 -3.01 -1.33
C ARG A 154 18.37 -3.48 -2.69
N ILE A 155 17.10 -3.77 -2.81
CA ILE A 155 16.50 -4.36 -4.00
C ILE A 155 15.26 -3.56 -4.39
N LEU A 156 15.19 -3.12 -5.64
CA LEU A 156 13.93 -2.72 -6.24
C LEU A 156 13.21 -4.01 -6.67
N TRP A 157 12.04 -4.29 -6.09
CA TRP A 157 11.26 -5.47 -6.41
C TRP A 157 9.87 -5.04 -6.89
N VAL A 158 9.45 -5.55 -8.03
CA VAL A 158 8.18 -5.19 -8.67
C VAL A 158 7.38 -6.44 -8.91
N CYS A 159 6.14 -6.43 -8.48
CA CYS A 159 5.20 -7.53 -8.67
C CYS A 159 4.00 -7.07 -9.53
N THR A 160 3.46 -7.95 -10.34
CA THR A 160 2.23 -7.75 -11.11
C THR A 160 1.41 -9.04 -11.16
N PRO A 161 0.13 -9.06 -10.71
CA PRO A 161 -0.56 -7.98 -9.99
C PRO A 161 0.07 -7.69 -8.61
N PRO A 162 -0.36 -6.63 -7.90
CA PRO A 162 0.06 -6.32 -6.53
C PRO A 162 -0.06 -7.50 -5.58
N LEU A 163 0.96 -7.72 -4.76
CA LEU A 163 1.09 -8.89 -3.90
C LEU A 163 1.65 -8.57 -2.50
N PHE A 164 2.47 -7.50 -2.36
CA PHE A 164 3.22 -7.19 -1.13
C PHE A 164 2.39 -6.60 0.01
#